data_880e6f2ccd139c4c6e6619f70fa9ce19
#
_entry.id   880e6f2ccd139c4c6e6619f70fa9ce19
#
_cell.length_a   1.000
_cell.length_b   1.000
_cell.length_c   1.000
_cell.angle_alpha   90.00
_cell.angle_beta   90.00
_cell.angle_gamma   90.00
#
_symmetry.space_group_name_H-M   'P 1'
#
loop_
_entity.id
_entity.type
_entity.pdbx_description
1 polymer ?
#
loop_
_entity_poly.entity_id
_entity_poly.type
_entity_poly.pdbx_seq_one_letter_code
_entity_poly.pdbx_strand_id
1 'polypeptide(L)'
;MKIKKLLPILFCFLAFEGKAQIDVSSSLQEAIQEAIDKNASIRNKDLEVEKISTEKKSVWNKYIPKVEGSANYMYFDTKITLDLPTGNIPVINQPVFDGKQSFDSYGNLLMGSLMAKTVLFSGFQIENGAKALEQKRIGTAYLSEAEKESLIKEVIHSFDQVHLLNEVEKLLIDSEKRLATEAKRVERAIEEGLAIPYDRDKIKLANLELQSKKIEMEGKRKVLYQKINYLTGYSENQIKEVEYLLVPYVISEDLSVENKQELKALESFKKASDYMIKKEKGSYLPVLGAFGGVTYASLFDATMITPEIPMVNSRLYGRMNEFTMSPNWMVGLSMKWEIFSGFERKHKIHEAKINAEQVQNQLDDTKEKFALLLENNLANYRIQNQKYQIGLEQEKVASNNLYMAVRQYQEGLINISERLEAENDLFKASANKIQILVEQRLSALETLSVTGELTKTILN
;
A
#
# COMPACT_ATOMS: atom_id res chain seq x y z
N MET A 1 -1.12 10.72 79.92
CA MET A 1 -0.68 11.46 78.74
C MET A 1 -0.69 10.48 77.54
N LYS A 2 -1.79 10.49 76.73
CA LYS A 2 -2.03 9.56 75.70
C LYS A 2 -1.73 10.24 74.31
N ILE A 3 -0.68 9.78 73.62
CA ILE A 3 -0.32 10.29 72.35
C ILE A 3 -1.18 9.57 71.27
N LYS A 4 -2.06 10.36 70.62
CA LYS A 4 -2.84 9.90 69.44
C LYS A 4 -1.92 9.87 68.22
N LYS A 5 -1.73 8.68 67.63
CA LYS A 5 -1.09 8.49 66.32
C LYS A 5 -2.06 8.92 65.23
N LEU A 6 -1.76 10.01 64.51
CA LEU A 6 -2.40 10.36 63.26
C LEU A 6 -1.80 9.44 62.13
N LEU A 7 -2.66 8.70 61.48
CA LEU A 7 -2.38 7.92 60.28
C LEU A 7 -2.60 8.83 59.06
N PRO A 8 -1.65 9.07 58.17
CA PRO A 8 -1.92 9.78 56.93
C PRO A 8 -2.62 8.84 55.94
N ILE A 9 -3.84 9.18 55.57
CA ILE A 9 -4.56 8.57 54.46
C ILE A 9 -3.88 8.99 53.16
N LEU A 10 -3.12 8.05 52.57
CA LEU A 10 -2.53 8.19 51.27
C LEU A 10 -3.64 8.04 50.21
N PHE A 11 -4.12 9.17 49.70
CA PHE A 11 -5.07 9.23 48.58
C PHE A 11 -4.31 8.85 47.30
N CYS A 12 -4.35 7.56 46.91
CA CYS A 12 -3.91 7.14 45.59
C CYS A 12 -4.83 7.78 44.55
N PHE A 13 -4.38 8.87 43.93
CA PHE A 13 -4.90 9.34 42.65
C PHE A 13 -4.57 8.26 41.58
N LEU A 14 -5.48 7.34 41.35
CA LEU A 14 -5.47 6.56 40.12
C LEU A 14 -5.74 7.54 38.96
N ALA A 15 -4.68 7.97 38.31
CA ALA A 15 -4.79 8.62 37.03
C ALA A 15 -5.42 7.58 36.09
N PHE A 16 -6.71 7.69 35.84
CA PHE A 16 -7.34 7.06 34.71
C PHE A 16 -6.73 7.73 33.46
N GLU A 17 -5.76 7.09 32.88
CA GLU A 17 -5.40 7.38 31.50
C GLU A 17 -6.66 7.07 30.68
N GLY A 18 -7.39 8.10 30.29
CA GLY A 18 -8.52 8.00 29.37
C GLY A 18 -8.02 7.58 28.01
N LYS A 19 -7.80 6.27 27.83
CA LYS A 19 -7.62 5.72 26.50
C LYS A 19 -8.92 5.94 25.73
N ALA A 20 -8.81 6.46 24.52
CA ALA A 20 -9.93 6.52 23.59
C ALA A 20 -10.50 5.10 23.48
N GLN A 21 -11.69 4.89 24.01
CA GLN A 21 -12.36 3.60 23.98
C GLN A 21 -13.42 3.66 22.88
N ILE A 22 -13.02 3.22 21.68
CA ILE A 22 -13.98 2.88 20.63
C ILE A 22 -14.35 1.43 20.86
N ASP A 23 -15.53 1.20 21.42
CA ASP A 23 -16.06 -0.15 21.58
C ASP A 23 -16.63 -0.62 20.24
N VAL A 24 -15.98 -1.61 19.65
CA VAL A 24 -16.41 -2.26 18.40
C VAL A 24 -16.84 -3.68 18.73
N SER A 25 -18.09 -4.02 18.37
CA SER A 25 -18.61 -5.37 18.61
C SER A 25 -17.77 -6.44 17.93
N SER A 26 -17.72 -7.63 18.51
CA SER A 26 -16.97 -8.77 17.92
C SER A 26 -17.43 -9.10 16.49
N SER A 27 -18.73 -9.00 16.22
CA SER A 27 -19.28 -9.24 14.88
C SER A 27 -18.80 -8.21 13.84
N LEU A 28 -18.64 -6.94 14.25
CA LEU A 28 -18.07 -5.91 13.37
C LEU A 28 -16.55 -6.09 13.20
N GLN A 29 -15.82 -6.52 14.24
CA GLN A 29 -14.39 -6.87 14.12
C GLN A 29 -14.17 -8.03 13.16
N GLU A 30 -15.01 -9.06 13.19
CA GLU A 30 -14.98 -10.17 12.22
C GLU A 30 -15.21 -9.66 10.79
N ALA A 31 -16.21 -8.80 10.58
CA ALA A 31 -16.47 -8.21 9.27
C ALA A 31 -15.30 -7.38 8.76
N ILE A 32 -14.60 -6.65 9.63
CA ILE A 32 -13.39 -5.90 9.30
C ILE A 32 -12.26 -6.85 8.89
N GLN A 33 -12.06 -7.95 9.64
CA GLN A 33 -11.02 -8.93 9.33
C GLN A 33 -11.26 -9.59 7.96
N GLU A 34 -12.49 -10.02 7.68
CA GLU A 34 -12.88 -10.57 6.37
C GLU A 34 -12.64 -9.56 5.23
N ALA A 35 -12.92 -8.28 5.48
CA ALA A 35 -12.64 -7.22 4.50
C ALA A 35 -11.14 -7.10 4.22
N ILE A 36 -10.29 -7.15 5.26
CA ILE A 36 -8.82 -7.09 5.12
C ILE A 36 -8.33 -8.29 4.31
N ASP A 37 -8.77 -9.49 4.63
CA ASP A 37 -8.31 -10.74 4.01
C ASP A 37 -8.75 -10.84 2.53
N LYS A 38 -9.91 -10.27 2.20
CA LYS A 38 -10.44 -10.22 0.83
C LYS A 38 -9.85 -9.12 -0.02
N ASN A 39 -9.34 -8.05 0.58
CA ASN A 39 -8.96 -6.83 -0.14
C ASN A 39 -7.78 -7.06 -1.09
N ALA A 40 -8.01 -6.88 -2.40
CA ALA A 40 -6.99 -7.06 -3.42
C ALA A 40 -5.87 -5.99 -3.37
N SER A 41 -6.19 -4.75 -2.94
CA SER A 41 -5.20 -3.67 -2.83
C SER A 41 -4.18 -3.97 -1.73
N ILE A 42 -4.64 -4.42 -0.55
CA ILE A 42 -3.78 -4.84 0.56
C ILE A 42 -2.92 -6.03 0.13
N ARG A 43 -3.53 -7.06 -0.47
CA ARG A 43 -2.79 -8.22 -0.98
C ARG A 43 -1.71 -7.83 -1.99
N ASN A 44 -2.00 -6.90 -2.90
CA ASN A 44 -1.03 -6.41 -3.87
C ASN A 44 0.13 -5.65 -3.19
N LYS A 45 -0.14 -4.89 -2.12
CA LYS A 45 0.91 -4.25 -1.32
C LYS A 45 1.79 -5.27 -0.61
N ASP A 46 1.22 -6.32 -0.05
CA ASP A 46 1.96 -7.40 0.60
C ASP A 46 2.83 -8.18 -0.40
N LEU A 47 2.31 -8.44 -1.61
CA LEU A 47 3.10 -9.01 -2.72
C LEU A 47 4.23 -8.07 -3.15
N GLU A 48 4.03 -6.75 -3.13
CA GLU A 48 5.09 -5.78 -3.41
C GLU A 48 6.19 -5.84 -2.33
N VAL A 49 5.83 -5.99 -1.07
CA VAL A 49 6.79 -6.21 0.04
C VAL A 49 7.59 -7.49 -0.17
N GLU A 50 6.96 -8.59 -0.57
CA GLU A 50 7.61 -9.86 -0.88
C GLU A 50 8.54 -9.73 -2.10
N LYS A 51 8.10 -9.04 -3.16
CA LYS A 51 8.92 -8.74 -4.34
C LYS A 51 10.19 -7.99 -3.96
N ILE A 52 10.09 -6.92 -3.14
CA ILE A 52 11.25 -6.16 -2.70
C ILE A 52 12.18 -7.04 -1.84
N SER A 53 11.63 -7.93 -1.01
CA SER A 53 12.42 -8.91 -0.25
C SER A 53 13.21 -9.84 -1.17
N THR A 54 12.60 -10.29 -2.26
CA THR A 54 13.23 -11.13 -3.29
C THR A 54 14.32 -10.36 -4.05
N GLU A 55 14.06 -9.10 -4.42
CA GLU A 55 15.07 -8.21 -5.01
C GLU A 55 16.28 -8.02 -4.09
N LYS A 56 16.06 -7.82 -2.78
CA LYS A 56 17.13 -7.75 -1.78
C LYS A 56 17.97 -9.02 -1.73
N LYS A 57 17.32 -10.20 -1.74
CA LYS A 57 18.04 -11.49 -1.80
C LYS A 57 18.86 -11.59 -3.09
N SER A 58 18.30 -11.19 -4.23
CA SER A 58 19.01 -11.17 -5.53
C SER A 58 20.26 -10.26 -5.50
N VAL A 59 20.20 -9.12 -4.80
CA VAL A 59 21.36 -8.24 -4.62
C VAL A 59 22.46 -8.93 -3.82
N TRP A 60 22.12 -9.63 -2.72
CA TRP A 60 23.08 -10.40 -1.94
C TRP A 60 23.64 -11.60 -2.69
N ASN A 61 22.86 -12.23 -3.56
CA ASN A 61 23.28 -13.36 -4.37
C ASN A 61 24.39 -13.01 -5.37
N LYS A 62 24.73 -11.73 -5.56
CA LYS A 62 25.93 -11.30 -6.32
C LYS A 62 27.25 -11.79 -5.72
N TYR A 63 27.25 -12.10 -4.41
CA TYR A 63 28.39 -12.74 -3.75
C TYR A 63 28.47 -14.26 -3.94
N ILE A 64 27.40 -14.89 -4.45
CA ILE A 64 27.39 -16.33 -4.75
C ILE A 64 28.09 -16.55 -6.09
N PRO A 65 28.99 -17.52 -6.20
CA PRO A 65 29.65 -17.86 -7.45
C PRO A 65 28.63 -18.18 -8.54
N LYS A 66 28.75 -17.52 -9.69
CA LYS A 66 28.00 -17.85 -10.92
C LYS A 66 28.85 -18.79 -11.76
N VAL A 67 28.25 -19.89 -12.20
CA VAL A 67 28.90 -20.88 -13.09
C VAL A 67 28.28 -20.73 -14.46
N GLU A 68 29.13 -20.49 -15.46
CA GLU A 68 28.75 -20.31 -16.86
C GLU A 68 29.49 -21.35 -17.71
N GLY A 69 28.75 -22.09 -18.53
CA GLY A 69 29.29 -22.99 -19.53
C GLY A 69 29.14 -22.37 -20.91
N SER A 70 30.19 -22.45 -21.74
CA SER A 70 30.12 -22.06 -23.13
C SER A 70 30.76 -23.12 -24.05
N ALA A 71 30.20 -23.30 -25.23
CA ALA A 71 30.75 -24.10 -26.30
C ALA A 71 30.65 -23.31 -27.59
N ASN A 72 31.75 -23.21 -28.31
CA ASN A 72 31.87 -22.49 -29.58
C ASN A 72 32.51 -23.40 -30.61
N TYR A 73 31.89 -23.49 -31.77
CA TYR A 73 32.50 -24.06 -32.97
C TYR A 73 32.63 -22.97 -34.01
N MET A 74 33.81 -22.90 -34.64
CA MET A 74 34.12 -21.88 -35.61
C MET A 74 34.95 -22.54 -36.75
N TYR A 75 34.53 -22.37 -37.98
CA TYR A 75 35.38 -22.54 -39.14
C TYR A 75 36.02 -21.17 -39.40
N PHE A 76 37.33 -21.17 -39.65
CA PHE A 76 38.06 -19.97 -40.02
C PHE A 76 38.82 -20.19 -41.33
N ASP A 77 38.89 -19.15 -42.14
CA ASP A 77 39.74 -19.00 -43.31
C ASP A 77 40.35 -17.59 -43.23
N THR A 78 41.65 -17.53 -43.02
CA THR A 78 42.32 -16.27 -42.70
C THR A 78 43.73 -16.26 -43.30
N LYS A 79 44.21 -15.06 -43.58
CA LYS A 79 45.60 -14.82 -43.99
C LYS A 79 46.37 -14.23 -42.79
N ILE A 80 47.32 -15.01 -42.28
CA ILE A 80 48.21 -14.61 -41.19
C ILE A 80 49.47 -14.04 -41.78
N THR A 81 49.76 -12.76 -41.56
CA THR A 81 51.00 -12.13 -41.97
C THR A 81 51.93 -12.01 -40.78
N LEU A 82 53.09 -12.65 -40.85
CA LEU A 82 54.11 -12.60 -39.83
C LEU A 82 55.34 -11.87 -40.39
N ASP A 83 55.91 -10.98 -39.61
CA ASP A 83 57.21 -10.38 -39.90
C ASP A 83 58.28 -11.24 -39.18
N LEU A 84 58.92 -12.09 -39.97
CA LEU A 84 59.87 -13.04 -39.43
C LEU A 84 61.31 -12.54 -39.69
N PRO A 85 62.23 -12.67 -38.67
CA PRO A 85 63.63 -12.35 -38.89
C PRO A 85 64.19 -13.29 -39.96
N THR A 86 65.08 -12.77 -40.81
CA THR A 86 65.73 -13.53 -41.83
C THR A 86 66.42 -14.75 -41.20
N GLY A 87 65.88 -15.94 -41.56
CA GLY A 87 66.43 -17.23 -41.13
C GLY A 87 67.17 -17.93 -42.26
N ASN A 88 68.43 -18.18 -42.09
CA ASN A 88 69.25 -18.91 -43.10
C ASN A 88 69.38 -20.39 -42.76
N ILE A 89 69.34 -21.26 -43.79
CA ILE A 89 69.64 -22.67 -43.60
C ILE A 89 71.14 -22.80 -43.35
N PRO A 90 71.59 -23.37 -42.23
CA PRO A 90 72.98 -23.34 -41.80
C PRO A 90 74.00 -23.98 -42.80
N VAL A 91 73.56 -24.93 -43.64
CA VAL A 91 74.41 -25.65 -44.56
C VAL A 91 74.59 -24.92 -45.87
N ILE A 92 73.61 -24.19 -46.37
CA ILE A 92 73.62 -23.59 -47.72
C ILE A 92 73.49 -22.03 -47.65
N ASN A 93 73.41 -21.47 -46.48
CA ASN A 93 73.33 -20.03 -46.18
C ASN A 93 72.27 -19.27 -47.04
N GLN A 94 71.17 -19.95 -47.36
CA GLN A 94 70.08 -19.36 -48.10
C GLN A 94 68.91 -18.97 -47.15
N PRO A 95 68.28 -17.82 -47.40
CA PRO A 95 67.12 -17.40 -46.54
C PRO A 95 65.92 -18.31 -46.83
N VAL A 96 65.33 -18.84 -45.74
CA VAL A 96 64.06 -19.59 -45.83
C VAL A 96 62.88 -18.60 -45.78
N PHE A 97 62.95 -17.61 -44.93
CA PHE A 97 62.01 -16.54 -44.88
C PHE A 97 62.74 -15.20 -44.71
N ASP A 98 62.28 -14.18 -45.42
CA ASP A 98 62.84 -12.84 -45.34
C ASP A 98 61.69 -11.79 -45.16
N GLY A 99 61.68 -11.08 -44.02
CA GLY A 99 60.71 -10.07 -43.73
C GLY A 99 59.27 -10.60 -43.62
N LYS A 100 58.30 -9.82 -44.14
CA LYS A 100 56.88 -10.12 -44.03
C LYS A 100 56.47 -11.28 -44.91
N GLN A 101 56.03 -12.35 -44.22
CA GLN A 101 55.55 -13.57 -44.90
C GLN A 101 54.02 -13.74 -44.59
N SER A 102 53.26 -14.08 -45.62
CA SER A 102 51.81 -14.30 -45.48
C SER A 102 51.46 -15.76 -45.63
N PHE A 103 50.82 -16.32 -44.63
CA PHE A 103 50.40 -17.72 -44.61
C PHE A 103 48.86 -17.74 -44.75
N ASP A 104 48.34 -18.47 -45.72
CA ASP A 104 46.91 -18.75 -45.77
C ASP A 104 46.62 -19.89 -44.81
N SER A 105 45.66 -19.69 -43.90
CA SER A 105 45.33 -20.66 -42.84
C SER A 105 43.81 -20.86 -42.75
N TYR A 106 43.35 -22.08 -42.82
CA TYR A 106 41.96 -22.45 -42.64
C TYR A 106 41.84 -23.71 -41.80
N GLY A 107 40.69 -23.84 -41.09
CA GLY A 107 40.47 -25.01 -40.22
C GLY A 107 39.25 -24.85 -39.33
N ASN A 108 39.06 -25.83 -38.49
CA ASN A 108 37.96 -25.89 -37.52
C ASN A 108 38.49 -25.73 -36.10
N LEU A 109 37.82 -24.88 -35.33
CA LEU A 109 38.15 -24.63 -33.94
C LEU A 109 36.93 -24.96 -33.08
N LEU A 110 37.07 -25.90 -32.15
CA LEU A 110 36.09 -26.18 -31.10
C LEU A 110 36.64 -25.70 -29.76
N MET A 111 35.90 -24.87 -29.10
CA MET A 111 36.24 -24.38 -27.75
C MET A 111 35.11 -24.66 -26.79
N GLY A 112 35.41 -25.18 -25.60
CA GLY A 112 34.49 -25.36 -24.49
C GLY A 112 35.07 -24.73 -23.23
N SER A 113 34.23 -24.07 -22.43
CA SER A 113 34.66 -23.58 -21.13
C SER A 113 33.58 -23.72 -20.08
N LEU A 114 34.00 -23.97 -18.82
CA LEU A 114 33.18 -23.92 -17.63
C LEU A 114 33.87 -22.98 -16.66
N MET A 115 33.26 -21.83 -16.38
CA MET A 115 33.83 -20.75 -15.59
C MET A 115 32.94 -20.38 -14.41
N ALA A 116 33.48 -20.39 -13.19
CA ALA A 116 32.85 -19.84 -12.00
C ALA A 116 33.45 -18.46 -11.69
N LYS A 117 32.57 -17.49 -11.42
CA LYS A 117 32.97 -16.10 -11.08
C LYS A 117 32.16 -15.62 -9.88
N THR A 118 32.82 -14.92 -8.94
CA THR A 118 32.14 -14.31 -7.80
C THR A 118 32.73 -12.94 -7.48
N VAL A 119 31.90 -12.08 -6.85
CA VAL A 119 32.36 -10.81 -6.29
C VAL A 119 32.80 -11.05 -4.85
N LEU A 120 34.01 -10.64 -4.49
CA LEU A 120 34.53 -10.68 -3.11
C LEU A 120 34.31 -9.34 -2.39
N PHE A 121 34.45 -8.23 -3.13
CA PHE A 121 34.24 -6.88 -2.61
C PHE A 121 33.68 -6.00 -3.73
N SER A 122 32.63 -5.27 -3.41
CA SER A 122 31.88 -4.44 -4.38
C SER A 122 32.06 -2.94 -4.19
N GLY A 123 33.01 -2.49 -3.34
CA GLY A 123 33.05 -1.09 -2.91
C GLY A 123 31.84 -0.71 -2.06
N PHE A 124 31.28 -1.64 -1.30
CA PHE A 124 30.06 -1.47 -0.49
C PHE A 124 28.78 -1.19 -1.31
N GLN A 125 28.80 -1.37 -2.64
CA GLN A 125 27.64 -1.11 -3.48
C GLN A 125 26.52 -2.15 -3.25
N ILE A 126 26.89 -3.43 -3.10
CA ILE A 126 25.95 -4.53 -2.82
C ILE A 126 25.31 -4.34 -1.46
N GLU A 127 26.10 -4.07 -0.42
CA GLU A 127 25.62 -3.88 0.95
C GLU A 127 24.69 -2.67 1.07
N ASN A 128 25.07 -1.52 0.51
CA ASN A 128 24.25 -0.32 0.54
C ASN A 128 23.00 -0.47 -0.35
N GLY A 129 23.11 -1.15 -1.48
CA GLY A 129 21.94 -1.49 -2.32
C GLY A 129 20.94 -2.39 -1.59
N ALA A 130 21.41 -3.40 -0.88
CA ALA A 130 20.57 -4.28 -0.06
C ALA A 130 19.92 -3.54 1.12
N LYS A 131 20.66 -2.62 1.78
CA LYS A 131 20.11 -1.76 2.85
C LYS A 131 19.06 -0.78 2.32
N ALA A 132 19.26 -0.23 1.12
CA ALA A 132 18.27 0.62 0.47
C ALA A 132 16.97 -0.15 0.19
N LEU A 133 17.07 -1.37 -0.33
CA LEU A 133 15.91 -2.24 -0.57
C LEU A 133 15.21 -2.63 0.74
N GLU A 134 15.95 -2.87 1.83
CA GLU A 134 15.34 -3.14 3.13
C GLU A 134 14.52 -1.96 3.63
N GLN A 135 15.05 -0.74 3.54
CA GLN A 135 14.29 0.46 3.92
C GLN A 135 13.08 0.67 3.00
N LYS A 136 13.22 0.42 1.70
CA LYS A 136 12.08 0.44 0.75
C LYS A 136 11.01 -0.58 1.14
N ARG A 137 11.41 -1.81 1.52
CA ARG A 137 10.48 -2.86 1.99
C ARG A 137 9.70 -2.40 3.23
N ILE A 138 10.41 -1.82 4.21
CA ILE A 138 9.80 -1.30 5.45
C ILE A 138 8.80 -0.19 5.10
N GLY A 139 9.18 0.77 4.25
CA GLY A 139 8.28 1.84 3.80
C GLY A 139 7.03 1.31 3.09
N THR A 140 7.19 0.31 2.21
CA THR A 140 6.06 -0.32 1.52
C THR A 140 5.13 -1.07 2.49
N ALA A 141 5.69 -1.71 3.54
CA ALA A 141 4.88 -2.34 4.59
C ALA A 141 4.04 -1.30 5.37
N TYR A 142 4.59 -0.12 5.67
CA TYR A 142 3.80 0.96 6.27
C TYR A 142 2.69 1.47 5.35
N LEU A 143 2.89 1.49 4.03
CA LEU A 143 1.81 1.83 3.08
C LEU A 143 0.72 0.76 3.05
N SER A 144 1.04 -0.53 3.27
CA SER A 144 0.03 -1.59 3.43
C SER A 144 -0.81 -1.35 4.69
N GLU A 145 -0.20 -0.96 5.81
CA GLU A 145 -0.93 -0.62 7.04
C GLU A 145 -1.82 0.62 6.87
N ALA A 146 -1.36 1.63 6.11
CA ALA A 146 -2.19 2.81 5.78
C ALA A 146 -3.45 2.43 4.98
N GLU A 147 -3.32 1.51 4.04
CA GLU A 147 -4.45 0.97 3.26
C GLU A 147 -5.44 0.22 4.16
N LYS A 148 -4.95 -0.58 5.13
CA LYS A 148 -5.79 -1.26 6.11
C LYS A 148 -6.58 -0.26 6.96
N GLU A 149 -5.95 0.82 7.45
CA GLU A 149 -6.66 1.88 8.18
C GLU A 149 -7.80 2.51 7.38
N SER A 150 -7.56 2.78 6.09
CA SER A 150 -8.58 3.33 5.20
C SER A 150 -9.75 2.35 5.01
N LEU A 151 -9.46 1.07 4.83
CA LEU A 151 -10.47 0.03 4.68
C LEU A 151 -11.29 -0.16 5.97
N ILE A 152 -10.64 -0.19 7.14
CA ILE A 152 -11.32 -0.29 8.45
C ILE A 152 -12.35 0.83 8.60
N LYS A 153 -11.93 2.08 8.34
CA LYS A 153 -12.82 3.24 8.40
C LYS A 153 -14.00 3.10 7.44
N GLU A 154 -13.76 2.65 6.21
CA GLU A 154 -14.81 2.47 5.20
C GLU A 154 -15.81 1.38 5.60
N VAL A 155 -15.36 0.26 6.14
CA VAL A 155 -16.20 -0.84 6.61
C VAL A 155 -17.08 -0.36 7.75
N ILE A 156 -16.50 0.22 8.81
CA ILE A 156 -17.26 0.72 9.98
C ILE A 156 -18.32 1.74 9.52
N HIS A 157 -17.92 2.73 8.72
CA HIS A 157 -18.86 3.74 8.23
C HIS A 157 -20.00 3.13 7.39
N SER A 158 -19.73 2.10 6.58
CA SER A 158 -20.74 1.43 5.78
C SER A 158 -21.77 0.69 6.65
N PHE A 159 -21.32 0.03 7.73
CA PHE A 159 -22.22 -0.58 8.71
C PHE A 159 -22.98 0.46 9.54
N ASP A 160 -22.35 1.58 9.96
CA ASP A 160 -23.02 2.68 10.62
C ASP A 160 -24.17 3.27 9.77
N GLN A 161 -23.99 3.36 8.45
CA GLN A 161 -25.04 3.76 7.51
C GLN A 161 -26.18 2.74 7.45
N VAL A 162 -25.92 1.44 7.53
CA VAL A 162 -26.98 0.42 7.62
C VAL A 162 -27.78 0.60 8.92
N HIS A 163 -27.11 0.80 10.04
CA HIS A 163 -27.78 1.05 11.33
C HIS A 163 -28.58 2.34 11.31
N LEU A 164 -28.08 3.42 10.68
CA LEU A 164 -28.86 4.64 10.44
C LEU A 164 -30.19 4.32 9.75
N LEU A 165 -30.14 3.55 8.65
CA LEU A 165 -31.37 3.19 7.90
C LEU A 165 -32.32 2.32 8.74
N ASN A 166 -31.79 1.42 9.57
CA ASN A 166 -32.62 0.60 10.47
C ASN A 166 -33.33 1.45 11.53
N GLU A 167 -32.65 2.44 12.10
CA GLU A 167 -33.28 3.36 13.06
C GLU A 167 -34.30 4.29 12.40
N VAL A 168 -34.03 4.79 11.19
CA VAL A 168 -35.00 5.58 10.41
C VAL A 168 -36.21 4.75 10.04
N GLU A 169 -36.05 3.44 9.74
CA GLU A 169 -37.19 2.54 9.49
C GLU A 169 -38.10 2.41 10.70
N LYS A 170 -37.55 2.29 11.92
CA LYS A 170 -38.36 2.28 13.14
C LYS A 170 -39.19 3.56 13.28
N LEU A 171 -38.58 4.72 12.98
CA LEU A 171 -39.31 6.00 13.00
C LEU A 171 -40.45 6.04 11.97
N LEU A 172 -40.22 5.53 10.76
CA LEU A 172 -41.25 5.44 9.72
C LEU A 172 -42.41 4.55 10.18
N ILE A 173 -42.14 3.36 10.71
CA ILE A 173 -43.16 2.43 11.21
C ILE A 173 -43.98 3.07 12.32
N ASP A 174 -43.34 3.80 13.24
CA ASP A 174 -44.06 4.48 14.34
C ASP A 174 -44.93 5.65 13.84
N SER A 175 -44.42 6.42 12.87
CA SER A 175 -45.23 7.47 12.23
C SER A 175 -46.43 6.87 11.44
N GLU A 176 -46.22 5.78 10.68
CA GLU A 176 -47.28 5.06 10.01
C GLU A 176 -48.38 4.61 10.98
N LYS A 177 -48.02 4.04 12.15
CA LYS A 177 -49.00 3.61 13.16
C LYS A 177 -49.81 4.77 13.71
N ARG A 178 -49.12 5.92 14.00
CA ARG A 178 -49.80 7.12 14.49
C ARG A 178 -50.79 7.70 13.44
N LEU A 179 -50.32 7.80 12.19
CA LEU A 179 -51.19 8.28 11.09
C LEU A 179 -52.35 7.33 10.80
N ALA A 180 -52.17 6.01 10.85
CA ALA A 180 -53.23 5.04 10.66
C ALA A 180 -54.31 5.15 11.76
N THR A 181 -53.90 5.43 13.00
CA THR A 181 -54.84 5.68 14.13
C THR A 181 -55.62 6.95 13.90
N GLU A 182 -54.97 8.00 13.43
CA GLU A 182 -55.60 9.28 13.14
C GLU A 182 -56.54 9.22 11.96
N ALA A 183 -56.18 8.47 10.88
CA ALA A 183 -57.05 8.24 9.71
C ALA A 183 -58.38 7.63 10.14
N LYS A 184 -58.37 6.63 11.02
CA LYS A 184 -59.61 6.00 11.54
C LYS A 184 -60.43 6.97 12.37
N ARG A 185 -59.80 7.90 13.10
CA ARG A 185 -60.51 8.91 13.90
C ARG A 185 -61.19 9.95 12.99
N VAL A 186 -60.48 10.46 12.01
CA VAL A 186 -60.99 11.45 11.06
C VAL A 186 -62.12 10.86 10.23
N GLU A 187 -62.02 9.60 9.80
CA GLU A 187 -63.13 8.95 9.05
C GLU A 187 -64.44 8.91 9.87
N ARG A 188 -64.37 8.52 11.16
CA ARG A 188 -65.54 8.58 12.05
C ARG A 188 -66.06 10.00 12.24
N ALA A 189 -65.14 10.97 12.43
CA ALA A 189 -65.53 12.37 12.58
C ALA A 189 -66.23 12.92 11.32
N ILE A 190 -65.88 12.46 10.12
CA ILE A 190 -66.56 12.80 8.88
C ILE A 190 -67.98 12.18 8.85
N GLU A 191 -68.13 10.91 9.26
CA GLU A 191 -69.44 10.25 9.38
C GLU A 191 -70.38 10.98 10.35
N GLU A 192 -69.81 11.52 11.42
CA GLU A 192 -70.54 12.30 12.46
C GLU A 192 -70.71 13.80 12.07
N GLY A 193 -70.19 14.24 10.91
CA GLY A 193 -70.26 15.65 10.48
C GLY A 193 -69.31 16.61 11.25
N LEU A 194 -68.36 16.09 11.99
CA LEU A 194 -67.41 16.84 12.81
C LEU A 194 -66.07 17.14 12.10
N ALA A 195 -65.79 16.50 10.96
CA ALA A 195 -64.66 16.73 10.09
C ALA A 195 -65.06 16.77 8.62
N ILE A 196 -64.17 17.25 7.71
CA ILE A 196 -64.43 17.37 6.30
C ILE A 196 -63.55 16.41 5.48
N PRO A 197 -63.92 16.02 4.25
CA PRO A 197 -63.12 15.15 3.40
C PRO A 197 -61.66 15.66 3.15
N TYR A 198 -61.46 16.95 3.20
CA TYR A 198 -60.13 17.56 3.13
C TYR A 198 -59.18 17.07 4.23
N ASP A 199 -59.66 16.86 5.45
CA ASP A 199 -58.82 16.36 6.56
C ASP A 199 -58.35 14.94 6.32
N ARG A 200 -59.22 14.05 5.78
CA ARG A 200 -58.86 12.72 5.34
C ARG A 200 -57.80 12.76 4.24
N ASP A 201 -57.96 13.65 3.24
CA ASP A 201 -57.03 13.74 2.11
C ASP A 201 -55.66 14.27 2.54
N LYS A 202 -55.58 15.12 3.57
CA LYS A 202 -54.34 15.55 4.21
C LYS A 202 -53.58 14.36 4.86
N ILE A 203 -54.28 13.50 5.59
CA ILE A 203 -53.66 12.28 6.17
C ILE A 203 -53.17 11.32 5.10
N LYS A 204 -54.00 11.17 4.03
CA LYS A 204 -53.62 10.34 2.87
C LYS A 204 -52.34 10.85 2.22
N LEU A 205 -52.18 12.17 2.04
CA LEU A 205 -50.96 12.79 1.51
C LEU A 205 -49.73 12.49 2.41
N ALA A 206 -49.88 12.68 3.72
CA ALA A 206 -48.81 12.36 4.68
C ALA A 206 -48.41 10.87 4.61
N ASN A 207 -49.34 9.95 4.50
CA ASN A 207 -49.06 8.53 4.30
C ASN A 207 -48.30 8.24 3.00
N LEU A 208 -48.65 8.89 1.88
CA LEU A 208 -47.95 8.76 0.61
C LEU A 208 -46.48 9.29 0.72
N GLU A 209 -46.25 10.37 1.47
CA GLU A 209 -44.91 10.87 1.76
C GLU A 209 -44.09 9.87 2.57
N LEU A 210 -44.66 9.22 3.59
CA LEU A 210 -43.97 8.14 4.33
C LEU A 210 -43.65 6.95 3.43
N GLN A 211 -44.57 6.53 2.55
CA GLN A 211 -44.33 5.45 1.57
C GLN A 211 -43.17 5.80 0.62
N SER A 212 -43.12 7.05 0.13
CA SER A 212 -42.05 7.53 -0.72
C SER A 212 -40.69 7.44 0.01
N LYS A 213 -40.61 7.90 1.27
CA LYS A 213 -39.40 7.80 2.08
C LYS A 213 -38.98 6.35 2.33
N LYS A 214 -39.96 5.43 2.50
CA LYS A 214 -39.68 4.00 2.67
C LYS A 214 -39.05 3.38 1.44
N ILE A 215 -39.61 3.67 0.24
CA ILE A 215 -39.04 3.21 -1.04
C ILE A 215 -37.60 3.73 -1.24
N GLU A 216 -37.36 5.02 -0.94
CA GLU A 216 -36.03 5.60 -1.03
C GLU A 216 -35.04 4.91 -0.07
N MET A 217 -35.46 4.65 1.16
CA MET A 217 -34.64 3.97 2.17
C MET A 217 -34.31 2.53 1.76
N GLU A 218 -35.29 1.77 1.24
CA GLU A 218 -35.06 0.40 0.74
C GLU A 218 -34.06 0.39 -0.43
N GLY A 219 -34.14 1.38 -1.32
CA GLY A 219 -33.17 1.56 -2.40
C GLY A 219 -31.76 1.83 -1.89
N LYS A 220 -31.61 2.76 -0.93
CA LYS A 220 -30.33 3.07 -0.29
C LYS A 220 -29.76 1.85 0.44
N ARG A 221 -30.59 1.10 1.16
CA ARG A 221 -30.18 -0.13 1.87
C ARG A 221 -29.62 -1.17 0.90
N LYS A 222 -30.29 -1.38 -0.23
CA LYS A 222 -29.81 -2.33 -1.25
C LYS A 222 -28.42 -1.95 -1.77
N VAL A 223 -28.17 -0.67 -2.04
CA VAL A 223 -26.85 -0.19 -2.48
C VAL A 223 -25.79 -0.40 -1.38
N LEU A 224 -26.12 -0.11 -0.12
CA LEU A 224 -25.20 -0.36 1.00
C LEU A 224 -24.88 -1.84 1.19
N TYR A 225 -25.87 -2.72 1.07
CA TYR A 225 -25.64 -4.16 1.14
C TYR A 225 -24.71 -4.65 0.03
N GLN A 226 -24.89 -4.15 -1.21
CA GLN A 226 -23.96 -4.43 -2.30
C GLN A 226 -22.53 -3.93 -2.01
N LYS A 227 -22.41 -2.73 -1.45
CA LYS A 227 -21.10 -2.18 -1.06
C LYS A 227 -20.45 -3.02 0.02
N ILE A 228 -21.14 -3.39 1.09
CA ILE A 228 -20.61 -4.21 2.18
C ILE A 228 -20.25 -5.61 1.67
N ASN A 229 -21.08 -6.22 0.82
CA ASN A 229 -20.75 -7.51 0.19
C ASN A 229 -19.46 -7.42 -0.66
N TYR A 230 -19.29 -6.34 -1.40
CA TYR A 230 -18.04 -6.11 -2.16
C TYR A 230 -16.83 -6.02 -1.22
N LEU A 231 -16.95 -5.28 -0.11
CA LEU A 231 -15.85 -5.08 0.85
C LEU A 231 -15.53 -6.35 1.65
N THR A 232 -16.56 -7.01 2.21
CA THR A 232 -16.39 -8.11 3.19
C THR A 232 -16.62 -9.50 2.61
N GLY A 233 -17.44 -9.62 1.55
CA GLY A 233 -17.96 -10.90 1.07
C GLY A 233 -19.24 -11.35 1.76
N TYR A 234 -19.73 -10.61 2.75
CA TYR A 234 -20.93 -10.99 3.50
C TYR A 234 -22.18 -10.98 2.63
N SER A 235 -22.99 -12.02 2.78
CA SER A 235 -24.35 -12.07 2.25
C SER A 235 -25.26 -11.10 3.01
N GLU A 236 -26.41 -10.79 2.44
CA GLU A 236 -27.41 -9.91 3.04
C GLU A 236 -27.82 -10.35 4.45
N ASN A 237 -27.93 -11.66 4.69
CA ASN A 237 -28.28 -12.22 6.00
C ASN A 237 -27.16 -11.98 7.03
N GLN A 238 -25.90 -12.24 6.65
CA GLN A 238 -24.77 -11.97 7.52
C GLN A 238 -24.63 -10.48 7.86
N ILE A 239 -24.91 -9.57 6.89
CA ILE A 239 -24.89 -8.12 7.15
C ILE A 239 -25.94 -7.74 8.20
N LYS A 240 -27.14 -8.36 8.17
CA LYS A 240 -28.21 -8.13 9.15
C LYS A 240 -27.88 -8.66 10.54
N GLU A 241 -27.03 -9.66 10.66
CA GLU A 241 -26.59 -10.27 11.93
C GLU A 241 -25.54 -9.44 12.66
N VAL A 242 -24.90 -8.47 11.96
CA VAL A 242 -23.94 -7.56 12.61
C VAL A 242 -24.70 -6.48 13.37
N GLU A 243 -24.97 -6.76 14.65
CA GLU A 243 -25.70 -5.84 15.53
C GLU A 243 -24.77 -5.18 16.54
N TYR A 244 -24.95 -3.88 16.72
CA TYR A 244 -24.32 -3.08 17.77
C TYR A 244 -25.12 -1.80 18.04
N LEU A 245 -24.88 -1.19 19.18
CA LEU A 245 -25.53 0.07 19.53
C LEU A 245 -24.78 1.25 18.91
N LEU A 246 -25.50 2.12 18.21
CA LEU A 246 -24.97 3.40 17.77
C LEU A 246 -24.82 4.34 18.99
N VAL A 247 -23.59 4.48 19.46
CA VAL A 247 -23.24 5.45 20.52
C VAL A 247 -22.14 6.38 20.01
N PRO A 248 -22.04 7.63 20.49
CA PRO A 248 -20.97 8.52 20.11
C PRO A 248 -19.61 7.92 20.42
N TYR A 249 -18.65 8.08 19.53
CA TYR A 249 -17.27 7.73 19.80
C TYR A 249 -16.57 8.84 20.58
N VAL A 250 -15.87 8.45 21.63
CA VAL A 250 -15.09 9.37 22.47
C VAL A 250 -13.61 9.16 22.18
N ILE A 251 -12.95 10.21 21.71
CA ILE A 251 -11.51 10.20 21.43
C ILE A 251 -10.78 11.21 22.31
N SER A 252 -9.49 10.99 22.57
CA SER A 252 -8.62 11.98 23.19
C SER A 252 -8.44 13.20 22.27
N GLU A 253 -8.23 14.37 22.84
CA GLU A 253 -7.89 15.58 22.08
C GLU A 253 -6.38 15.82 22.02
N ASP A 254 -5.59 15.12 22.83
CA ASP A 254 -4.12 15.16 22.79
C ASP A 254 -3.60 14.10 21.83
N LEU A 255 -3.62 14.44 20.55
CA LEU A 255 -3.28 13.55 19.43
C LEU A 255 -2.12 14.12 18.63
N SER A 256 -1.29 13.23 18.09
CA SER A 256 -0.13 13.55 17.25
C SER A 256 -0.15 12.76 15.96
N VAL A 257 0.41 13.34 14.90
CA VAL A 257 0.56 12.70 13.58
C VAL A 257 1.82 11.83 13.46
N GLU A 258 2.68 11.79 14.48
CA GLU A 258 3.98 11.12 14.41
C GLU A 258 3.87 9.61 14.13
N ASN A 259 2.76 9.01 14.54
CA ASN A 259 2.51 7.59 14.32
C ASN A 259 1.88 7.27 12.97
N LYS A 260 1.57 8.30 12.16
CA LYS A 260 0.92 8.10 10.86
C LYS A 260 1.76 7.23 9.92
N GLN A 261 1.14 6.19 9.38
CA GLN A 261 1.83 5.16 8.62
C GLN A 261 2.52 5.71 7.36
N GLU A 262 1.89 6.66 6.66
CA GLU A 262 2.45 7.29 5.47
C GLU A 262 3.71 8.13 5.80
N LEU A 263 3.78 8.76 6.98
CA LEU A 263 4.98 9.48 7.42
C LEU A 263 6.12 8.49 7.70
N LYS A 264 5.85 7.40 8.40
CA LYS A 264 6.83 6.32 8.65
C LYS A 264 7.32 5.69 7.33
N ALA A 265 6.43 5.57 6.34
CA ALA A 265 6.80 5.11 5.01
C ALA A 265 7.79 6.07 4.34
N LEU A 266 7.50 7.38 4.33
CA LEU A 266 8.37 8.40 3.76
C LEU A 266 9.72 8.49 4.47
N GLU A 267 9.76 8.40 5.81
CA GLU A 267 11.01 8.31 6.58
C GLU A 267 11.86 7.10 6.16
N SER A 268 11.21 5.96 5.92
CA SER A 268 11.89 4.76 5.44
C SER A 268 12.42 4.95 4.01
N PHE A 269 11.65 5.58 3.13
CA PHE A 269 12.09 5.91 1.77
C PHE A 269 13.24 6.93 1.75
N LYS A 270 13.23 7.89 2.67
CA LYS A 270 14.35 8.83 2.85
C LYS A 270 15.62 8.09 3.26
N LYS A 271 15.55 7.17 4.23
CA LYS A 271 16.68 6.30 4.61
C LYS A 271 17.14 5.44 3.42
N ALA A 272 16.22 4.92 2.61
CA ALA A 272 16.56 4.18 1.39
C ALA A 272 17.35 5.05 0.41
N SER A 273 16.95 6.29 0.19
CA SER A 273 17.65 7.25 -0.67
C SER A 273 19.04 7.59 -0.14
N ASP A 274 19.21 7.73 1.17
CA ASP A 274 20.53 7.93 1.80
C ASP A 274 21.49 6.73 1.54
N TYR A 275 20.95 5.49 1.58
CA TYR A 275 21.74 4.30 1.21
C TYR A 275 22.04 4.25 -0.28
N MET A 276 21.16 4.75 -1.16
CA MET A 276 21.45 4.86 -2.58
C MET A 276 22.60 5.84 -2.85
N ILE A 277 22.67 6.98 -2.14
CA ILE A 277 23.83 7.89 -2.23
C ILE A 277 25.12 7.16 -1.81
N LYS A 278 25.07 6.37 -0.72
CA LYS A 278 26.25 5.60 -0.27
C LYS A 278 26.63 4.53 -1.29
N LYS A 279 25.67 3.88 -1.92
CA LYS A 279 25.89 2.91 -2.99
C LYS A 279 26.60 3.57 -4.18
N GLU A 280 26.11 4.71 -4.67
CA GLU A 280 26.74 5.42 -5.78
C GLU A 280 28.15 5.94 -5.43
N LYS A 281 28.37 6.40 -4.20
CA LYS A 281 29.71 6.74 -3.71
C LYS A 281 30.66 5.54 -3.69
N GLY A 282 30.16 4.35 -3.43
CA GLY A 282 30.92 3.10 -3.46
C GLY A 282 31.56 2.80 -4.80
N SER A 283 31.06 3.37 -5.88
CA SER A 283 31.64 3.24 -7.24
C SER A 283 33.04 3.87 -7.41
N TYR A 284 33.51 4.69 -6.44
CA TYR A 284 34.89 5.17 -6.40
C TYR A 284 35.89 4.10 -5.94
N LEU A 285 35.42 3.04 -5.29
CA LEU A 285 36.26 1.96 -4.78
C LEU A 285 36.40 0.86 -5.83
N PRO A 286 37.54 0.12 -5.82
CA PRO A 286 37.68 -1.03 -6.72
C PRO A 286 36.69 -2.14 -6.39
N VAL A 287 36.37 -2.93 -7.42
CA VAL A 287 35.60 -4.17 -7.26
C VAL A 287 36.60 -5.33 -7.35
N LEU A 288 36.59 -6.20 -6.33
CA LEU A 288 37.42 -7.41 -6.30
C LEU A 288 36.54 -8.61 -6.60
N GLY A 289 37.04 -9.50 -7.43
CA GLY A 289 36.39 -10.77 -7.77
C GLY A 289 37.38 -11.94 -7.72
N ALA A 290 36.83 -13.12 -7.62
CA ALA A 290 37.53 -14.36 -7.84
C ALA A 290 36.89 -15.10 -9.03
N PHE A 291 37.73 -15.81 -9.76
CA PHE A 291 37.29 -16.66 -10.86
C PHE A 291 38.07 -17.95 -10.88
N GLY A 292 37.47 -18.98 -11.43
CA GLY A 292 38.13 -20.26 -11.66
C GLY A 292 37.34 -21.06 -12.67
N GLY A 293 38.03 -21.94 -13.38
CA GLY A 293 37.36 -22.74 -14.37
C GLY A 293 38.27 -23.66 -15.14
N VAL A 294 37.68 -24.37 -16.08
CA VAL A 294 38.35 -25.25 -17.02
C VAL A 294 38.02 -24.83 -18.45
N THR A 295 38.99 -24.90 -19.33
CA THR A 295 38.84 -24.63 -20.75
C THR A 295 39.39 -25.78 -21.58
N TYR A 296 38.73 -26.09 -22.67
CA TYR A 296 39.14 -27.05 -23.69
C TYR A 296 39.15 -26.36 -25.03
N ALA A 297 40.17 -26.61 -25.86
CA ALA A 297 40.20 -26.15 -27.22
C ALA A 297 40.79 -27.25 -28.12
N SER A 298 40.17 -27.48 -29.22
CA SER A 298 40.67 -28.39 -30.29
C SER A 298 40.63 -27.68 -31.63
N LEU A 299 41.78 -27.62 -32.27
CA LEU A 299 41.94 -27.17 -33.64
C LEU A 299 42.09 -28.42 -34.49
N PHE A 300 41.22 -28.65 -35.46
CA PHE A 300 41.23 -29.85 -36.26
C PHE A 300 41.00 -29.56 -37.78
N ASP A 301 41.49 -30.46 -38.59
CA ASP A 301 41.50 -30.31 -40.06
C ASP A 301 42.09 -28.94 -40.47
N ALA A 302 43.10 -28.49 -39.76
CA ALA A 302 43.70 -27.21 -40.05
C ALA A 302 44.81 -27.34 -41.09
N THR A 303 44.85 -26.41 -42.04
CA THR A 303 45.86 -26.33 -43.09
C THR A 303 46.47 -24.92 -43.02
N MET A 304 47.80 -24.89 -43.06
CA MET A 304 48.57 -23.66 -43.22
C MET A 304 49.39 -23.76 -44.45
N ILE A 305 49.22 -22.81 -45.37
CA ILE A 305 49.93 -22.76 -46.66
C ILE A 305 50.98 -21.66 -46.60
N THR A 306 52.22 -22.03 -46.83
CA THR A 306 53.34 -21.06 -46.84
C THR A 306 53.26 -20.15 -48.06
N PRO A 307 53.89 -18.97 -48.03
CA PRO A 307 54.26 -18.28 -49.30
C PRO A 307 55.12 -19.18 -50.22
N GLU A 308 55.19 -18.80 -51.45
CA GLU A 308 56.07 -19.45 -52.37
C GLU A 308 57.53 -19.39 -51.92
N ILE A 309 58.17 -20.54 -51.73
CA ILE A 309 59.54 -20.60 -51.27
C ILE A 309 60.43 -20.49 -52.49
N PRO A 310 61.25 -19.44 -52.61
CA PRO A 310 62.01 -19.15 -53.81
C PRO A 310 62.95 -20.29 -54.30
N MET A 311 63.40 -21.11 -53.37
CA MET A 311 64.35 -22.17 -53.65
C MET A 311 63.75 -23.42 -54.30
N VAL A 312 62.46 -23.67 -54.08
CA VAL A 312 61.70 -24.86 -54.55
C VAL A 312 60.62 -24.46 -55.56
N ASN A 313 60.38 -23.18 -55.74
CA ASN A 313 59.32 -22.58 -56.54
C ASN A 313 57.95 -23.23 -56.26
N SER A 314 57.67 -23.52 -54.96
CA SER A 314 56.49 -24.23 -54.49
C SER A 314 56.04 -23.74 -53.12
N ARG A 315 54.75 -23.91 -52.84
CA ARG A 315 54.15 -23.65 -51.54
C ARG A 315 54.18 -24.95 -50.73
N LEU A 316 54.52 -24.86 -49.46
CA LEU A 316 54.41 -25.99 -48.55
C LEU A 316 53.02 -25.96 -47.88
N TYR A 317 52.40 -27.11 -47.76
CA TYR A 317 51.13 -27.33 -47.09
C TYR A 317 51.41 -28.04 -45.76
N GLY A 318 51.34 -27.28 -44.67
CA GLY A 318 51.33 -27.86 -43.34
C GLY A 318 49.91 -28.27 -42.95
N ARG A 319 49.62 -29.56 -42.91
CA ARG A 319 48.34 -30.08 -42.49
C ARG A 319 48.45 -30.57 -41.05
N MET A 320 47.48 -30.23 -40.28
CA MET A 320 47.34 -30.64 -38.88
C MET A 320 46.00 -31.34 -38.72
N ASN A 321 46.02 -32.64 -38.44
CA ASN A 321 44.79 -33.40 -38.24
C ASN A 321 44.05 -32.94 -36.97
N GLU A 322 44.77 -32.78 -35.86
CA GLU A 322 44.23 -32.30 -34.63
C GLU A 322 45.33 -31.69 -33.75
N PHE A 323 45.03 -30.56 -33.15
CA PHE A 323 45.81 -29.97 -32.07
C PHE A 323 44.84 -29.71 -30.89
N THR A 324 44.97 -30.52 -29.87
CA THR A 324 44.08 -30.43 -28.69
C THR A 324 44.85 -29.83 -27.54
N MET A 325 44.30 -28.76 -26.98
CA MET A 325 44.68 -28.27 -25.65
C MET A 325 43.84 -29.04 -24.64
N SER A 326 44.46 -29.94 -23.89
CA SER A 326 43.84 -30.67 -22.78
C SER A 326 43.15 -29.71 -21.84
N PRO A 327 42.13 -30.13 -21.06
CA PRO A 327 41.46 -29.22 -20.15
C PRO A 327 42.45 -28.47 -19.28
N ASN A 328 42.55 -27.17 -19.50
CA ASN A 328 43.35 -26.28 -18.68
C ASN A 328 42.47 -25.73 -17.56
N TRP A 329 42.92 -25.88 -16.33
CA TRP A 329 42.26 -25.23 -15.21
C TRP A 329 42.99 -23.91 -14.84
N MET A 330 42.22 -22.94 -14.43
CA MET A 330 42.74 -21.67 -13.94
C MET A 330 41.96 -21.22 -12.74
N VAL A 331 42.63 -20.57 -11.80
CA VAL A 331 42.04 -19.86 -10.68
C VAL A 331 42.75 -18.56 -10.49
N GLY A 332 42.00 -17.50 -10.19
CA GLY A 332 42.63 -16.19 -10.03
C GLY A 332 41.73 -15.20 -9.33
N LEU A 333 42.35 -14.09 -8.98
CA LEU A 333 41.67 -12.90 -8.48
C LEU A 333 41.63 -11.84 -9.56
N SER A 334 40.56 -11.07 -9.60
CA SER A 334 40.41 -9.94 -10.51
C SER A 334 40.13 -8.69 -9.71
N MET A 335 40.71 -7.58 -10.09
CA MET A 335 40.41 -6.25 -9.59
C MET A 335 40.05 -5.36 -10.77
N LYS A 336 38.83 -4.77 -10.69
CA LYS A 336 38.40 -3.76 -11.64
C LYS A 336 38.27 -2.43 -10.90
N TRP A 337 39.05 -1.45 -11.29
CA TRP A 337 39.01 -0.10 -10.75
C TRP A 337 38.88 0.90 -11.89
N GLU A 338 37.77 1.56 -11.94
CA GLU A 338 37.53 2.62 -12.91
C GLU A 338 38.03 3.94 -12.33
N ILE A 339 39.24 4.35 -12.68
CA ILE A 339 39.92 5.55 -12.15
C ILE A 339 39.23 6.82 -12.61
N PHE A 340 38.85 6.88 -13.89
CA PHE A 340 38.15 8.01 -14.50
C PHE A 340 37.00 7.53 -15.37
N SER A 341 35.80 8.07 -15.15
CA SER A 341 34.54 7.71 -15.81
C SER A 341 33.92 8.83 -16.64
N GLY A 342 34.74 9.80 -17.12
CA GLY A 342 34.20 10.94 -17.88
C GLY A 342 33.15 11.77 -17.12
N PHE A 343 33.27 11.91 -15.79
CA PHE A 343 32.32 12.58 -14.89
C PHE A 343 30.97 11.86 -14.68
N GLU A 344 30.69 10.75 -15.34
CA GLU A 344 29.43 10.01 -15.20
C GLU A 344 29.13 9.68 -13.73
N ARG A 345 30.12 9.23 -12.97
CA ARG A 345 30.00 8.91 -11.54
C ARG A 345 29.61 10.12 -10.71
N LYS A 346 30.18 11.31 -11.01
CA LYS A 346 29.82 12.56 -10.35
C LYS A 346 28.34 12.90 -10.57
N HIS A 347 27.86 12.72 -11.79
CA HIS A 347 26.46 13.00 -12.15
C HIS A 347 25.51 12.00 -11.49
N LYS A 348 25.82 10.70 -11.43
CA LYS A 348 25.03 9.68 -10.73
C LYS A 348 24.91 9.96 -9.23
N ILE A 349 25.99 10.41 -8.57
CA ILE A 349 25.94 10.79 -7.17
C ILE A 349 25.10 12.06 -6.98
N HIS A 350 25.21 13.01 -7.89
CA HIS A 350 24.41 14.24 -7.84
C HIS A 350 22.92 13.93 -8.02
N GLU A 351 22.56 13.11 -8.98
CA GLU A 351 21.19 12.60 -9.20
C GLU A 351 20.65 11.90 -7.94
N ALA A 352 21.43 11.01 -7.33
CA ALA A 352 21.02 10.33 -6.10
C ALA A 352 20.78 11.33 -4.93
N LYS A 353 21.54 12.44 -4.86
CA LYS A 353 21.32 13.50 -3.88
C LYS A 353 20.03 14.27 -4.16
N ILE A 354 19.76 14.61 -5.42
CA ILE A 354 18.52 15.27 -5.82
C ILE A 354 17.31 14.41 -5.46
N ASN A 355 17.37 13.11 -5.76
CA ASN A 355 16.31 12.17 -5.41
C ASN A 355 16.08 12.09 -3.88
N ALA A 356 17.15 12.13 -3.08
CA ALA A 356 17.02 12.14 -1.62
C ALA A 356 16.43 13.46 -1.09
N GLU A 357 16.76 14.59 -1.71
CA GLU A 357 16.18 15.91 -1.40
C GLU A 357 14.70 15.98 -1.77
N GLN A 358 14.31 15.41 -2.94
CA GLN A 358 12.91 15.31 -3.32
C GLN A 358 12.08 14.52 -2.30
N VAL A 359 12.61 13.38 -1.81
CA VAL A 359 11.93 12.59 -0.77
C VAL A 359 11.86 13.34 0.55
N GLN A 360 12.91 14.11 0.92
CA GLN A 360 12.88 14.95 2.12
C GLN A 360 11.81 16.03 2.01
N ASN A 361 11.76 16.75 0.89
CA ASN A 361 10.74 17.78 0.66
C ASN A 361 9.32 17.19 0.70
N GLN A 362 9.13 15.99 0.16
CA GLN A 362 7.85 15.29 0.23
C GLN A 362 7.48 14.89 1.66
N LEU A 363 8.45 14.47 2.48
CA LEU A 363 8.22 14.14 3.90
C LEU A 363 7.78 15.39 4.67
N ASP A 364 8.49 16.50 4.50
CA ASP A 364 8.20 17.75 5.21
C ASP A 364 6.83 18.32 4.82
N ASP A 365 6.51 18.39 3.52
CA ASP A 365 5.20 18.80 3.01
C ASP A 365 4.07 17.89 3.49
N THR A 366 4.31 16.58 3.49
CA THR A 366 3.30 15.61 3.97
C THR A 366 3.07 15.73 5.46
N LYS A 367 4.12 16.01 6.25
CA LYS A 367 4.00 16.24 7.70
C LYS A 367 3.16 17.48 8.01
N GLU A 368 3.40 18.57 7.30
CA GLU A 368 2.58 19.80 7.43
C GLU A 368 1.12 19.55 7.04
N LYS A 369 0.87 18.83 5.93
CA LYS A 369 -0.49 18.47 5.50
C LYS A 369 -1.23 17.62 6.52
N PHE A 370 -0.57 16.62 7.13
CA PHE A 370 -1.21 15.80 8.16
C PHE A 370 -1.44 16.58 9.46
N ALA A 371 -0.56 17.51 9.83
CA ALA A 371 -0.79 18.39 10.98
C ALA A 371 -2.04 19.27 10.77
N LEU A 372 -2.16 19.91 9.60
CA LEU A 372 -3.35 20.69 9.23
C LEU A 372 -4.62 19.81 9.17
N LEU A 373 -4.51 18.61 8.61
CA LEU A 373 -5.63 17.67 8.53
C LEU A 373 -6.10 17.23 9.92
N LEU A 374 -5.18 17.01 10.87
CA LEU A 374 -5.53 16.70 12.26
C LEU A 374 -6.30 17.86 12.93
N GLU A 375 -5.83 19.09 12.77
CA GLU A 375 -6.53 20.27 13.31
C GLU A 375 -7.95 20.38 12.74
N ASN A 376 -8.10 20.21 11.41
CA ASN A 376 -9.40 20.26 10.75
C ASN A 376 -10.33 19.13 11.23
N ASN A 377 -9.82 17.91 11.38
CA ASN A 377 -10.60 16.77 11.84
C ASN A 377 -11.02 16.93 13.31
N LEU A 378 -10.14 17.42 14.19
CA LEU A 378 -10.47 17.74 15.57
C LEU A 378 -11.54 18.83 15.66
N ALA A 379 -11.42 19.88 14.85
CA ALA A 379 -12.45 20.94 14.80
C ALA A 379 -13.80 20.36 14.33
N ASN A 380 -13.81 19.53 13.29
CA ASN A 380 -15.01 18.86 12.81
C ASN A 380 -15.61 17.92 13.88
N TYR A 381 -14.79 17.13 14.56
CA TYR A 381 -15.24 16.26 15.65
C TYR A 381 -15.93 17.05 16.77
N ARG A 382 -15.35 18.18 17.18
CA ARG A 382 -15.97 19.08 18.19
C ARG A 382 -17.31 19.64 17.70
N ILE A 383 -17.39 20.06 16.42
CA ILE A 383 -18.62 20.54 15.81
C ILE A 383 -19.69 19.43 15.81
N GLN A 384 -19.35 18.21 15.42
CA GLN A 384 -20.31 17.10 15.39
C GLN A 384 -20.78 16.72 16.81
N ASN A 385 -19.90 16.74 17.81
CA ASN A 385 -20.28 16.55 19.21
C ASN A 385 -21.31 17.60 19.68
N GLN A 386 -21.07 18.88 19.38
CA GLN A 386 -22.01 19.96 19.75
C GLN A 386 -23.35 19.81 19.01
N LYS A 387 -23.31 19.52 17.70
CA LYS A 387 -24.53 19.26 16.92
C LYS A 387 -25.33 18.09 17.46
N TYR A 388 -24.66 17.02 17.92
CA TYR A 388 -25.32 15.88 18.51
C TYR A 388 -26.09 16.26 19.79
N GLN A 389 -25.50 17.07 20.68
CA GLN A 389 -26.18 17.58 21.88
C GLN A 389 -27.39 18.46 21.50
N ILE A 390 -27.25 19.31 20.49
CA ILE A 390 -28.38 20.12 19.96
C ILE A 390 -29.44 19.20 19.37
N GLY A 391 -29.07 18.16 18.63
CA GLY A 391 -30.01 17.19 18.05
C GLY A 391 -30.82 16.42 19.08
N LEU A 392 -30.21 16.08 20.22
CA LEU A 392 -30.93 15.47 21.37
C LEU A 392 -32.01 16.41 21.93
N GLU A 393 -31.70 17.69 22.09
CA GLU A 393 -32.68 18.66 22.61
C GLU A 393 -33.76 18.97 21.57
N GLN A 394 -33.41 19.06 20.27
CA GLN A 394 -34.38 19.25 19.20
C GLN A 394 -35.40 18.09 19.14
N GLU A 395 -34.94 16.85 19.23
CA GLU A 395 -35.85 15.69 19.27
C GLU A 395 -36.78 15.75 20.47
N LYS A 396 -36.26 16.07 21.63
CA LYS A 396 -37.05 16.21 22.88
C LYS A 396 -38.12 17.29 22.76
N VAL A 397 -37.77 18.47 22.26
CA VAL A 397 -38.71 19.57 22.00
C VAL A 397 -39.78 19.17 20.99
N ALA A 398 -39.38 18.57 19.86
CA ALA A 398 -40.32 18.11 18.84
C ALA A 398 -41.28 17.02 19.38
N SER A 399 -40.79 16.12 20.22
CA SER A 399 -41.62 15.10 20.88
C SER A 399 -42.66 15.72 21.81
N ASN A 400 -42.27 16.72 22.60
CA ASN A 400 -43.19 17.46 23.46
C ASN A 400 -44.23 18.23 22.65
N ASN A 401 -43.81 18.89 21.58
CA ASN A 401 -44.70 19.61 20.67
C ASN A 401 -45.72 18.66 20.01
N LEU A 402 -45.33 17.52 19.54
CA LEU A 402 -46.24 16.52 19.00
C LEU A 402 -47.24 16.05 20.06
N TYR A 403 -46.78 15.77 21.27
CA TYR A 403 -47.67 15.39 22.37
C TYR A 403 -48.74 16.45 22.66
N MET A 404 -48.36 17.73 22.67
CA MET A 404 -49.30 18.84 22.86
C MET A 404 -50.23 19.02 21.66
N ALA A 405 -49.69 18.96 20.44
CA ALA A 405 -50.48 19.08 19.18
C ALA A 405 -51.54 17.98 19.08
N VAL A 406 -51.21 16.74 19.44
CA VAL A 406 -52.19 15.64 19.46
C VAL A 406 -53.35 15.92 20.41
N ARG A 407 -53.09 16.46 21.61
CA ARG A 407 -54.12 16.81 22.58
C ARG A 407 -54.97 17.99 22.13
N GLN A 408 -54.32 19.07 21.64
CA GLN A 408 -55.00 20.26 21.15
C GLN A 408 -55.92 19.94 19.96
N TYR A 409 -55.47 19.07 19.08
CA TYR A 409 -56.26 18.59 17.95
C TYR A 409 -57.50 17.79 18.42
N GLN A 410 -57.35 16.96 19.50
CA GLN A 410 -58.43 16.18 20.08
C GLN A 410 -59.53 17.08 20.72
N GLU A 411 -59.11 18.23 21.24
CA GLU A 411 -59.99 19.25 21.84
C GLU A 411 -60.50 20.27 20.80
N GLY A 412 -60.17 20.11 19.51
CA GLY A 412 -60.60 21.01 18.44
C GLY A 412 -59.93 22.37 18.43
N LEU A 413 -58.82 22.54 19.17
CA LEU A 413 -58.09 23.82 19.29
C LEU A 413 -57.14 24.13 18.14
N ILE A 414 -56.72 23.10 17.42
CA ILE A 414 -55.86 23.22 16.22
C ILE A 414 -56.43 22.34 15.09
N ASN A 415 -56.07 22.65 13.86
CA ASN A 415 -56.48 21.88 12.71
C ASN A 415 -55.56 20.67 12.44
N ILE A 416 -55.98 19.77 11.51
CA ILE A 416 -55.22 18.57 11.14
C ILE A 416 -53.84 18.89 10.55
N SER A 417 -53.70 20.00 9.80
CA SER A 417 -52.42 20.40 9.19
C SER A 417 -51.37 20.74 10.25
N GLU A 418 -51.76 21.48 11.29
CA GLU A 418 -50.87 21.83 12.42
C GLU A 418 -50.42 20.57 13.18
N ARG A 419 -51.33 19.61 13.40
CA ARG A 419 -51.02 18.32 14.03
C ARG A 419 -50.05 17.49 13.15
N LEU A 420 -50.26 17.45 11.82
CA LEU A 420 -49.38 16.75 10.87
C LEU A 420 -48.02 17.42 10.74
N GLU A 421 -47.94 18.74 10.87
CA GLU A 421 -46.69 19.49 10.94
C GLU A 421 -45.84 19.08 12.15
N ALA A 422 -46.43 19.02 13.36
CA ALA A 422 -45.75 18.52 14.54
C ALA A 422 -45.25 17.06 14.41
N GLU A 423 -46.00 16.19 13.71
CA GLU A 423 -45.58 14.82 13.38
C GLU A 423 -44.34 14.81 12.47
N ASN A 424 -44.35 15.65 11.43
CA ASN A 424 -43.23 15.75 10.50
C ASN A 424 -41.98 16.36 11.19
N ASP A 425 -42.16 17.30 12.07
CA ASP A 425 -41.08 17.93 12.85
C ASP A 425 -40.38 16.91 13.76
N LEU A 426 -41.16 16.07 14.47
CA LEU A 426 -40.58 14.98 15.27
C LEU A 426 -39.82 14.00 14.38
N PHE A 427 -40.40 13.57 13.25
CA PHE A 427 -39.74 12.67 12.35
C PHE A 427 -38.40 13.26 11.84
N LYS A 428 -38.41 14.53 11.41
CA LYS A 428 -37.21 15.25 10.96
C LYS A 428 -36.16 15.37 12.07
N ALA A 429 -36.55 15.78 13.28
CA ALA A 429 -35.66 15.96 14.41
C ALA A 429 -34.99 14.62 14.79
N SER A 430 -35.80 13.54 14.89
CA SER A 430 -35.26 12.21 15.21
C SER A 430 -34.35 11.65 14.13
N ALA A 431 -34.70 11.75 12.86
CA ALA A 431 -33.86 11.30 11.75
C ALA A 431 -32.55 12.11 11.67
N ASN A 432 -32.62 13.44 11.85
CA ASN A 432 -31.46 14.31 11.87
C ASN A 432 -30.50 14.00 13.04
N LYS A 433 -31.03 13.72 14.25
CA LYS A 433 -30.22 13.29 15.41
C LYS A 433 -29.42 12.03 15.09
N ILE A 434 -30.04 11.01 14.46
CA ILE A 434 -29.36 9.76 14.11
C ILE A 434 -28.31 10.01 13.01
N GLN A 435 -28.61 10.85 12.03
CA GLN A 435 -27.65 11.25 11.01
C GLN A 435 -26.42 11.93 11.61
N ILE A 436 -26.61 12.88 12.51
CA ILE A 436 -25.53 13.59 13.20
C ILE A 436 -24.69 12.61 14.05
N LEU A 437 -25.32 11.62 14.68
CA LEU A 437 -24.60 10.59 15.42
C LEU A 437 -23.65 9.79 14.51
N VAL A 438 -24.10 9.38 13.33
CA VAL A 438 -23.25 8.67 12.36
C VAL A 438 -22.13 9.58 11.85
N GLU A 439 -22.40 10.87 11.62
CA GLU A 439 -21.38 11.84 11.23
C GLU A 439 -20.35 12.10 12.35
N GLN A 440 -20.79 12.11 13.61
CA GLN A 440 -19.89 12.22 14.77
C GLN A 440 -18.96 11.00 14.84
N ARG A 441 -19.48 9.79 14.66
CA ARG A 441 -18.69 8.56 14.64
C ARG A 441 -17.67 8.58 13.51
N LEU A 442 -18.09 9.00 12.31
CA LEU A 442 -17.18 9.13 11.16
C LEU A 442 -16.06 10.15 11.44
N SER A 443 -16.39 11.31 12.01
CA SER A 443 -15.39 12.35 12.33
C SER A 443 -14.37 11.89 13.37
N ALA A 444 -14.79 11.05 14.33
CA ALA A 444 -13.89 10.43 15.30
C ALA A 444 -12.94 9.42 14.60
N LEU A 445 -13.45 8.55 13.71
CA LEU A 445 -12.64 7.61 12.93
C LEU A 445 -11.66 8.33 12.00
N GLU A 446 -12.07 9.42 11.36
CA GLU A 446 -11.21 10.26 10.52
C GLU A 446 -10.08 10.88 11.34
N THR A 447 -10.39 11.37 12.53
CA THR A 447 -9.38 11.94 13.44
C THR A 447 -8.36 10.89 13.87
N LEU A 448 -8.80 9.70 14.28
CA LEU A 448 -7.89 8.60 14.65
C LEU A 448 -7.09 8.07 13.44
N SER A 449 -7.70 8.03 12.28
CA SER A 449 -7.00 7.61 11.05
C SER A 449 -5.82 8.54 10.72
N VAL A 450 -5.91 9.84 11.01
CA VAL A 450 -4.81 10.79 10.76
C VAL A 450 -3.66 10.61 11.75
N THR A 451 -3.90 10.06 12.93
CA THR A 451 -2.84 9.78 13.92
C THR A 451 -2.11 8.46 13.67
N GLY A 452 -2.66 7.56 12.84
CA GLY A 452 -2.14 6.21 12.63
C GLY A 452 -2.41 5.24 13.78
N GLU A 453 -3.40 5.55 14.62
CA GLU A 453 -3.77 4.72 15.78
C GLU A 453 -5.05 3.91 15.56
N LEU A 454 -5.72 4.10 14.42
CA LEU A 454 -7.02 3.50 14.16
C LEU A 454 -7.00 1.97 14.22
N THR A 455 -6.08 1.33 13.50
CA THR A 455 -5.95 -0.14 13.49
C THR A 455 -5.73 -0.70 14.89
N LYS A 456 -4.85 -0.06 15.67
CA LYS A 456 -4.54 -0.48 17.04
C LYS A 456 -5.72 -0.32 17.98
N THR A 457 -6.53 0.73 17.80
CA THR A 457 -7.70 1.01 18.64
C THR A 457 -8.85 0.05 18.34
N ILE A 458 -9.00 -0.40 17.11
CA ILE A 458 -10.14 -1.23 16.65
C ILE A 458 -9.86 -2.74 16.79
N LEU A 459 -8.61 -3.19 16.50
CA LEU A 459 -8.29 -4.62 16.42
C LEU A 459 -7.54 -5.16 17.66
N ASN A 460 -7.16 -4.32 18.63
CA ASN A 460 -6.56 -4.72 19.90
C ASN A 460 -7.49 -4.44 21.06
#